data_46cd54beb18d823534215f697c90ac4e
#
_entry.id   46cd54beb18d823534215f697c90ac4e
#
_cell.length_a   1.000
_cell.length_b   1.000
_cell.length_c   1.000
_cell.angle_alpha   90.00
_cell.angle_beta   90.00
_cell.angle_gamma   90.00
#
_symmetry.space_group_name_H-M   'P 1'
#
loop_
_entity.id
_entity.type
_entity.pdbx_description
1 polymer ?
#
loop_
_entity_poly.entity_id
_entity_poly.type
_entity_poly.pdbx_seq_one_letter_code
_entity_poly.pdbx_strand_id
1 'polypeptide(L)'
;VMLRFGYADGYHDAVSLRDRSMWTDPIEGLRAGITLHRLEGIVRAEIISVEYDAASGRFEEELVFHDSYAAEQYVYHYGQADAPMCWSLAGYVSGYASACIGREIYFRETACTAQGASHCSLSGRDAAGWGSDLESLRADYQGATLEREMEHVRDAVHRELQALERRERQVAKRERELNLLRERVARFAASKHFVTRS
;
A
#
# COMPACT_ATOMS: atom_id res chain seq x y z
N VAL A 1 -7.77 0.59 1.06
CA VAL A 1 -7.32 1.93 0.62
C VAL A 1 -6.43 1.82 -0.60
N MET A 2 -5.32 1.08 -0.54
CA MET A 2 -4.32 1.03 -1.63
C MET A 2 -4.88 0.47 -2.95
N LEU A 3 -5.71 -0.60 -2.91
CA LEU A 3 -6.41 -1.12 -4.08
C LEU A 3 -7.28 -0.05 -4.77
N ARG A 4 -8.05 0.71 -3.99
CA ARG A 4 -8.94 1.77 -4.52
C ARG A 4 -8.18 2.94 -5.10
N PHE A 5 -7.11 3.35 -4.41
CA PHE A 5 -6.22 4.41 -4.91
C PHE A 5 -5.62 3.99 -6.25
N GLY A 6 -5.02 2.79 -6.31
CA GLY A 6 -4.50 2.25 -7.56
C GLY A 6 -5.55 2.16 -8.65
N TYR A 7 -6.79 1.69 -8.34
CA TYR A 7 -7.87 1.62 -9.31
C TYR A 7 -8.22 2.98 -9.93
N ALA A 8 -8.38 4.00 -9.09
CA ALA A 8 -8.69 5.35 -9.56
C ALA A 8 -7.56 5.93 -10.42
N ASP A 9 -6.32 5.70 -10.02
CA ASP A 9 -5.11 6.15 -10.72
C ASP A 9 -4.98 5.48 -12.08
N GLY A 10 -5.05 4.16 -12.13
CA GLY A 10 -4.99 3.40 -13.38
C GLY A 10 -6.13 3.74 -14.35
N TYR A 11 -7.35 3.92 -13.83
CA TYR A 11 -8.48 4.33 -14.66
C TYR A 11 -8.24 5.71 -15.28
N HIS A 12 -7.77 6.68 -14.49
CA HIS A 12 -7.45 8.02 -14.97
C HIS A 12 -6.36 8.01 -16.03
N ASP A 13 -5.31 7.25 -15.82
CA ASP A 13 -4.20 7.14 -16.76
C ASP A 13 -4.63 6.53 -18.09
N ALA A 14 -5.41 5.44 -18.07
CA ALA A 14 -5.95 4.84 -19.28
C ALA A 14 -6.81 5.82 -20.09
N VAL A 15 -7.69 6.58 -19.43
CA VAL A 15 -8.49 7.62 -20.10
C VAL A 15 -7.60 8.70 -20.69
N SER A 16 -6.63 9.20 -19.92
CA SER A 16 -5.71 10.25 -20.37
C SER A 16 -4.84 9.82 -21.54
N LEU A 17 -4.35 8.57 -21.54
CA LEU A 17 -3.56 8.02 -22.63
C LEU A 17 -4.41 7.78 -23.88
N ARG A 18 -5.62 7.25 -23.72
CA ARG A 18 -6.56 7.05 -24.86
C ARG A 18 -6.84 8.36 -25.58
N ASP A 19 -7.07 9.42 -24.84
CA ASP A 19 -7.38 10.75 -25.41
C ASP A 19 -6.18 11.32 -26.21
N ARG A 20 -4.96 10.87 -25.92
CA ARG A 20 -3.72 11.32 -26.58
C ARG A 20 -3.23 10.39 -27.69
N SER A 21 -3.52 9.09 -27.61
CA SER A 21 -2.83 8.04 -28.39
C SER A 21 -3.66 7.45 -29.53
N MET A 22 -4.94 7.76 -29.64
CA MET A 22 -5.83 7.31 -30.73
C MET A 22 -5.83 5.78 -30.97
N TRP A 23 -5.53 4.92 -29.98
CA TRP A 23 -5.75 3.50 -30.16
C TRP A 23 -7.27 3.20 -30.24
N THR A 24 -7.63 2.32 -31.14
CA THR A 24 -9.02 1.88 -31.32
C THR A 24 -9.25 0.48 -30.75
N ASP A 25 -8.18 -0.29 -30.59
CA ASP A 25 -8.22 -1.63 -30.02
C ASP A 25 -7.94 -1.58 -28.50
N PRO A 26 -8.88 -2.06 -27.65
CA PRO A 26 -8.66 -2.16 -26.21
C PRO A 26 -7.39 -2.92 -25.81
N ILE A 27 -6.99 -3.94 -26.57
CA ILE A 27 -5.78 -4.74 -26.29
C ILE A 27 -4.50 -3.92 -26.51
N GLU A 28 -4.48 -3.04 -27.50
CA GLU A 28 -3.37 -2.10 -27.68
C GLU A 28 -3.28 -1.14 -26.48
N GLY A 29 -4.43 -0.70 -25.96
CA GLY A 29 -4.50 0.09 -24.73
C GLY A 29 -3.88 -0.63 -23.53
N LEU A 30 -4.20 -1.91 -23.31
CA LEU A 30 -3.60 -2.71 -22.23
C LEU A 30 -2.08 -2.79 -22.34
N ARG A 31 -1.56 -3.04 -23.55
CA ARG A 31 -0.11 -3.08 -23.80
C ARG A 31 0.59 -1.74 -23.54
N ALA A 32 -0.11 -0.63 -23.80
CA ALA A 32 0.41 0.69 -23.51
C ALA A 32 0.59 0.91 -21.99
N GLY A 33 -0.37 0.44 -21.17
CA GLY A 33 -0.27 0.49 -19.70
C GLY A 33 0.92 -0.28 -19.14
N ILE A 34 1.18 -1.48 -19.66
CA ILE A 34 2.37 -2.28 -19.31
C ILE A 34 3.67 -1.51 -19.60
N THR A 35 3.70 -0.81 -20.76
CA THR A 35 4.86 0.00 -21.14
C THR A 35 5.05 1.20 -20.21
N LEU A 36 3.96 1.83 -19.77
CA LEU A 36 4.00 2.97 -18.86
C LEU A 36 4.66 2.58 -17.51
N HIS A 37 4.20 1.53 -16.87
CA HIS A 37 4.79 1.03 -15.61
C HIS A 37 6.29 0.73 -15.71
N ARG A 38 6.71 0.22 -16.86
CA ARG A 38 8.11 -0.05 -17.14
C ARG A 38 8.93 1.23 -17.25
N LEU A 39 8.37 2.27 -17.88
CA LEU A 39 9.01 3.59 -18.01
C LEU A 39 9.11 4.31 -16.67
N GLU A 40 8.13 4.16 -15.82
CA GLU A 40 8.10 4.74 -14.48
C GLU A 40 9.05 4.03 -13.49
N GLY A 41 9.54 2.84 -13.83
CA GLY A 41 10.45 2.06 -12.99
C GLY A 41 9.78 1.48 -11.73
N ILE A 42 8.44 1.38 -11.71
CA ILE A 42 7.68 0.87 -10.57
C ILE A 42 7.67 -0.66 -10.55
N VAL A 43 7.50 -1.25 -11.73
CA VAL A 43 7.44 -2.70 -11.92
C VAL A 43 7.72 -3.05 -13.38
N ARG A 44 8.35 -4.18 -13.60
CA ARG A 44 8.47 -4.77 -14.93
C ARG A 44 7.33 -5.76 -15.14
N ALA A 45 6.23 -5.25 -15.69
CA ALA A 45 5.04 -6.04 -15.98
C ALA A 45 5.13 -6.75 -17.34
N GLU A 46 4.51 -7.93 -17.44
CA GLU A 46 4.42 -8.75 -18.64
C GLU A 46 3.02 -9.38 -18.74
N ILE A 47 2.39 -9.27 -19.93
CA ILE A 47 1.14 -9.97 -20.23
C ILE A 47 1.50 -11.39 -20.67
N ILE A 48 1.08 -12.38 -19.89
CA ILE A 48 1.27 -13.79 -20.21
C ILE A 48 0.19 -14.27 -21.19
N SER A 49 -1.05 -13.89 -20.91
CA SER A 49 -2.18 -14.16 -21.80
C SER A 49 -3.24 -13.08 -21.65
N VAL A 50 -3.96 -12.79 -22.72
CA VAL A 50 -5.14 -11.94 -22.71
C VAL A 50 -6.16 -12.47 -23.69
N GLU A 51 -7.40 -12.66 -23.19
CA GLU A 51 -8.55 -13.05 -24.00
C GLU A 51 -9.63 -11.99 -23.81
N TYR A 52 -10.11 -11.45 -24.92
CA TYR A 52 -11.20 -10.48 -24.91
C TYR A 52 -12.18 -10.78 -26.03
N ASP A 53 -13.43 -11.01 -25.69
CA ASP A 53 -14.54 -11.13 -26.65
C ASP A 53 -15.43 -9.90 -26.57
N ALA A 54 -15.33 -9.02 -27.54
CA ALA A 54 -16.10 -7.78 -27.60
C ALA A 54 -17.62 -8.02 -27.70
N ALA A 55 -18.07 -9.17 -28.23
CA ALA A 55 -19.49 -9.47 -28.38
C ALA A 55 -20.14 -9.84 -27.04
N SER A 56 -19.51 -10.68 -26.24
CA SER A 56 -20.00 -11.07 -24.91
C SER A 56 -19.49 -10.13 -23.82
N GLY A 57 -18.37 -9.47 -24.06
CA GLY A 57 -17.62 -8.67 -23.08
C GLY A 57 -16.83 -9.51 -22.08
N ARG A 58 -16.64 -10.82 -22.37
CA ARG A 58 -15.78 -11.68 -21.57
C ARG A 58 -14.34 -11.19 -21.67
N PHE A 59 -13.72 -11.09 -20.50
CA PHE A 59 -12.32 -10.69 -20.39
C PHE A 59 -11.60 -11.60 -19.40
N GLU A 60 -10.41 -12.05 -19.78
CA GLU A 60 -9.50 -12.80 -18.93
C GLU A 60 -8.04 -12.41 -19.29
N GLU A 61 -7.23 -12.07 -18.28
CA GLU A 61 -5.84 -11.68 -18.46
C GLU A 61 -4.99 -12.23 -17.32
N GLU A 62 -3.82 -12.76 -17.67
CA GLU A 62 -2.80 -13.17 -16.70
C GLU A 62 -1.57 -12.28 -16.86
N LEU A 63 -1.16 -11.68 -15.74
CA LEU A 63 0.00 -10.80 -15.67
C LEU A 63 1.07 -11.39 -14.75
N VAL A 64 2.32 -11.10 -15.08
CA VAL A 64 3.47 -11.32 -14.21
C VAL A 64 4.18 -9.99 -13.95
N PHE A 65 4.50 -9.76 -12.69
CA PHE A 65 5.30 -8.63 -12.25
C PHE A 65 6.66 -9.11 -11.75
N HIS A 66 7.70 -8.57 -12.35
CA HIS A 66 9.08 -8.71 -11.89
C HIS A 66 9.53 -7.40 -11.25
N ASP A 67 10.43 -7.51 -10.28
CA ASP A 67 11.05 -6.35 -9.66
C ASP A 67 10.01 -5.36 -9.09
N SER A 68 8.99 -5.90 -8.39
CA SER A 68 7.94 -5.08 -7.79
C SER A 68 8.49 -4.27 -6.62
N TYR A 69 8.60 -2.95 -6.81
CA TYR A 69 9.05 -2.03 -5.76
C TYR A 69 8.23 -2.17 -4.47
N ALA A 70 6.91 -2.34 -4.58
CA ALA A 70 6.04 -2.48 -3.40
C ALA A 70 6.38 -3.73 -2.58
N ALA A 71 6.58 -4.88 -3.25
CA ALA A 71 6.92 -6.12 -2.58
C ALA A 71 8.34 -6.08 -1.99
N GLU A 72 9.31 -5.53 -2.73
CA GLU A 72 10.70 -5.39 -2.27
C GLU A 72 10.81 -4.49 -1.04
N GLN A 73 10.15 -3.33 -1.06
CA GLN A 73 10.15 -2.42 0.08
C GLN A 73 9.47 -3.02 1.31
N TYR A 74 8.39 -3.78 1.10
CA TYR A 74 7.76 -4.47 2.21
C TYR A 74 8.71 -5.48 2.86
N VAL A 75 9.35 -6.33 2.05
CA VAL A 75 10.31 -7.33 2.57
C VAL A 75 11.50 -6.67 3.27
N TYR A 76 12.02 -5.58 2.70
CA TYR A 76 13.14 -4.85 3.28
C TYR A 76 12.84 -4.30 4.67
N HIS A 77 11.64 -3.76 4.89
CA HIS A 77 11.29 -3.11 6.15
C HIS A 77 10.65 -4.05 7.18
N TYR A 78 9.91 -5.06 6.73
CA TYR A 78 9.05 -5.88 7.60
C TYR A 78 9.34 -7.37 7.52
N GLY A 79 10.19 -7.82 6.59
CA GLY A 79 10.44 -9.23 6.34
C GLY A 79 9.37 -9.87 5.44
N GLN A 80 9.35 -11.20 5.40
CA GLN A 80 8.42 -11.95 4.56
C GLN A 80 6.97 -11.71 4.99
N ALA A 81 6.08 -11.53 4.02
CA ALA A 81 4.67 -11.26 4.24
C ALA A 81 3.84 -12.54 4.32
N ASP A 82 2.74 -12.50 5.08
CA ASP A 82 1.75 -13.58 5.16
C ASP A 82 0.70 -13.49 4.03
N ALA A 83 0.60 -12.35 3.35
CA ALA A 83 -0.35 -12.07 2.29
C ALA A 83 0.31 -11.33 1.11
N PRO A 84 -0.31 -11.33 -0.09
CA PRO A 84 0.18 -10.53 -1.22
C PRO A 84 0.24 -9.04 -0.91
N MET A 85 1.28 -8.34 -1.40
CA MET A 85 1.56 -6.94 -1.03
C MET A 85 1.46 -5.94 -2.19
N CYS A 86 1.22 -6.38 -3.43
CA CYS A 86 1.13 -5.51 -4.59
C CYS A 86 -0.25 -4.84 -4.77
N TRP A 87 -0.90 -4.46 -3.67
CA TRP A 87 -2.28 -3.96 -3.69
C TRP A 87 -2.49 -2.74 -4.58
N SER A 88 -1.59 -1.77 -4.56
CA SER A 88 -1.69 -0.59 -5.42
C SER A 88 -1.57 -0.96 -6.90
N LEU A 89 -0.68 -1.89 -7.23
CA LEU A 89 -0.49 -2.37 -8.59
C LEU A 89 -1.69 -3.20 -9.06
N ALA A 90 -2.21 -4.11 -8.23
CA ALA A 90 -3.43 -4.86 -8.53
C ALA A 90 -4.64 -3.92 -8.74
N GLY A 91 -4.73 -2.87 -7.93
CA GLY A 91 -5.69 -1.79 -8.12
C GLY A 91 -5.51 -1.09 -9.45
N TYR A 92 -4.30 -0.66 -9.75
CA TYR A 92 -3.97 0.08 -10.96
C TYR A 92 -4.33 -0.71 -12.23
N VAL A 93 -3.87 -1.97 -12.36
CA VAL A 93 -4.19 -2.78 -13.55
C VAL A 93 -5.70 -3.04 -13.67
N SER A 94 -6.42 -3.15 -12.54
CA SER A 94 -7.88 -3.29 -12.55
C SER A 94 -8.58 -2.04 -13.10
N GLY A 95 -8.19 -0.86 -12.64
CA GLY A 95 -8.73 0.42 -13.10
C GLY A 95 -8.38 0.69 -14.56
N TYR A 96 -7.13 0.45 -14.93
CA TYR A 96 -6.62 0.63 -16.28
C TYR A 96 -7.36 -0.28 -17.28
N ALA A 97 -7.45 -1.58 -16.99
CA ALA A 97 -8.18 -2.53 -17.83
C ALA A 97 -9.68 -2.18 -17.90
N SER A 98 -10.29 -1.78 -16.79
CA SER A 98 -11.70 -1.35 -16.78
C SER A 98 -11.94 -0.18 -17.73
N ALA A 99 -11.05 0.81 -17.78
CA ALA A 99 -11.16 1.95 -18.68
C ALA A 99 -10.93 1.55 -20.14
N CYS A 100 -9.98 0.64 -20.42
CA CYS A 100 -9.70 0.15 -21.78
C CYS A 100 -10.87 -0.67 -22.32
N ILE A 101 -11.42 -1.57 -21.53
CA ILE A 101 -12.47 -2.52 -21.92
C ILE A 101 -13.86 -1.86 -21.83
N GLY A 102 -14.04 -0.81 -21.02
CA GLY A 102 -15.31 -0.14 -20.78
C GLY A 102 -16.25 -0.91 -19.85
N ARG A 103 -15.74 -1.81 -19.03
CA ARG A 103 -16.47 -2.63 -18.04
C ARG A 103 -15.64 -2.79 -16.78
N GLU A 104 -16.30 -3.21 -15.68
CA GLU A 104 -15.61 -3.56 -14.43
C GLU A 104 -14.71 -4.78 -14.62
N ILE A 105 -13.41 -4.57 -14.54
CA ILE A 105 -12.37 -5.60 -14.52
C ILE A 105 -11.70 -5.56 -13.17
N TYR A 106 -11.52 -6.71 -12.55
CA TYR A 106 -10.81 -6.84 -11.28
C TYR A 106 -9.65 -7.81 -11.42
N PHE A 107 -8.52 -7.45 -10.83
CA PHE A 107 -7.35 -8.31 -10.72
C PHE A 107 -7.17 -8.75 -9.26
N ARG A 108 -6.75 -10.01 -9.09
CA ARG A 108 -6.31 -10.56 -7.82
C ARG A 108 -4.87 -11.04 -7.95
N GLU A 109 -4.04 -10.66 -7.00
CA GLU A 109 -2.69 -11.21 -6.90
C GLU A 109 -2.77 -12.64 -6.40
N THR A 110 -2.20 -13.59 -7.16
CA THR A 110 -2.23 -15.04 -6.89
C THR A 110 -0.90 -15.56 -6.36
N ALA A 111 0.20 -14.85 -6.60
CA ALA A 111 1.51 -15.10 -6.03
C ALA A 111 2.24 -13.77 -5.82
N CYS A 112 3.08 -13.66 -4.80
CA CYS A 112 3.81 -12.44 -4.46
C CYS A 112 5.25 -12.74 -4.02
N THR A 113 6.19 -11.96 -4.53
CA THR A 113 7.61 -12.05 -4.10
C THR A 113 7.76 -11.74 -2.61
N ALA A 114 6.92 -10.90 -2.04
CA ALA A 114 6.91 -10.64 -0.60
C ALA A 114 6.56 -11.89 0.23
N GLN A 115 5.86 -12.88 -0.35
CA GLN A 115 5.56 -14.18 0.26
C GLN A 115 6.63 -15.25 -0.06
N GLY A 116 7.69 -14.89 -0.80
CA GLY A 116 8.76 -15.80 -1.21
C GLY A 116 8.56 -16.45 -2.59
N ALA A 117 7.57 -16.02 -3.39
CA ALA A 117 7.46 -16.44 -4.79
C ALA A 117 8.58 -15.83 -5.65
N SER A 118 8.89 -16.45 -6.79
CA SER A 118 9.93 -15.96 -7.72
C SER A 118 9.54 -14.69 -8.47
N HIS A 119 8.23 -14.43 -8.58
CA HIS A 119 7.63 -13.23 -9.19
C HIS A 119 6.22 -13.05 -8.61
N CYS A 120 5.62 -11.89 -8.84
CA CYS A 120 4.22 -11.69 -8.52
C CYS A 120 3.36 -12.06 -9.72
N SER A 121 2.25 -12.77 -9.51
CA SER A 121 1.29 -13.15 -10.54
C SER A 121 -0.08 -12.56 -10.23
N LEU A 122 -0.77 -12.08 -11.26
CA LEU A 122 -2.10 -11.53 -11.14
C LEU A 122 -3.03 -12.16 -12.18
N SER A 123 -4.24 -12.53 -11.76
CA SER A 123 -5.32 -12.97 -12.63
C SER A 123 -6.39 -11.88 -12.68
N GLY A 124 -6.74 -11.45 -13.88
CA GLY A 124 -7.73 -10.42 -14.16
C GLY A 124 -8.94 -10.98 -14.91
N ARG A 125 -10.16 -10.60 -14.48
CA ARG A 125 -11.40 -11.04 -15.14
C ARG A 125 -12.45 -9.95 -15.07
N ASP A 126 -13.41 -10.03 -16.00
CA ASP A 126 -14.65 -9.27 -15.89
C ASP A 126 -15.49 -9.77 -14.69
N ALA A 127 -16.50 -8.99 -14.30
CA ALA A 127 -17.34 -9.29 -13.16
C ALA A 127 -18.00 -10.68 -13.23
N ALA A 128 -18.42 -11.12 -14.42
CA ALA A 128 -19.04 -12.43 -14.61
C ALA A 128 -18.02 -13.57 -14.46
N GLY A 129 -16.79 -13.36 -14.91
CA GLY A 129 -15.69 -14.34 -14.83
C GLY A 129 -15.27 -14.66 -13.40
N TRP A 130 -15.52 -13.76 -12.43
CA TRP A 130 -15.24 -14.00 -11.02
C TRP A 130 -16.30 -14.82 -10.29
N GLY A 131 -17.52 -14.94 -10.86
CA GLY A 131 -18.59 -15.76 -10.30
C GLY A 131 -18.86 -15.48 -8.82
N SER A 132 -18.75 -16.50 -7.96
CA SER A 132 -18.99 -16.39 -6.51
C SER A 132 -17.97 -15.49 -5.78
N ASP A 133 -16.79 -15.29 -6.34
CA ASP A 133 -15.72 -14.51 -5.72
C ASP A 133 -15.91 -13.00 -5.89
N LEU A 134 -16.80 -12.59 -6.80
CA LEU A 134 -17.02 -11.19 -7.15
C LEU A 134 -17.34 -10.30 -5.96
N GLU A 135 -18.22 -10.74 -5.06
CA GLU A 135 -18.64 -9.95 -3.90
C GLU A 135 -17.50 -9.71 -2.92
N SER A 136 -16.67 -10.73 -2.69
CA SER A 136 -15.46 -10.58 -1.86
C SER A 136 -14.49 -9.61 -2.50
N LEU A 137 -14.24 -9.74 -3.81
CA LEU A 137 -13.36 -8.83 -4.55
C LEU A 137 -13.90 -7.38 -4.52
N ARG A 138 -15.16 -7.19 -4.81
CA ARG A 138 -15.78 -5.85 -4.74
C ARG A 138 -15.63 -5.23 -3.35
N ALA A 139 -15.79 -6.01 -2.29
CA ALA A 139 -15.59 -5.52 -0.93
C ALA A 139 -14.15 -5.02 -0.70
N ASP A 140 -13.14 -5.70 -1.24
CA ASP A 140 -11.75 -5.28 -1.17
C ASP A 140 -11.49 -3.97 -1.96
N TYR A 141 -12.13 -3.84 -3.13
CA TYR A 141 -12.01 -2.66 -4.00
C TYR A 141 -12.89 -1.49 -3.56
N GLN A 142 -14.08 -1.76 -3.03
CA GLN A 142 -15.02 -0.73 -2.58
C GLN A 142 -14.83 -0.33 -1.11
N GLY A 143 -14.22 -1.21 -0.30
CA GLY A 143 -13.90 -1.07 1.12
C GLY A 143 -14.97 -0.36 1.95
N ALA A 144 -15.22 -0.76 3.15
CA ALA A 144 -16.08 0.02 4.04
C ALA A 144 -15.51 1.45 4.11
N THR A 145 -16.22 2.36 3.49
CA THR A 145 -15.98 3.80 3.32
C THR A 145 -14.59 4.30 3.78
N LEU A 146 -13.87 4.96 2.88
CA LEU A 146 -12.60 5.69 3.17
C LEU A 146 -12.67 6.41 4.53
N GLU A 147 -13.84 6.88 4.92
CA GLU A 147 -14.16 7.46 6.22
C GLU A 147 -13.88 6.54 7.40
N ARG A 148 -14.30 5.26 7.38
CA ARG A 148 -14.01 4.30 8.47
C ARG A 148 -12.52 3.97 8.58
N GLU A 149 -11.84 3.80 7.47
CA GLU A 149 -10.39 3.52 7.50
C GLU A 149 -9.61 4.76 7.94
N MET A 150 -10.00 5.95 7.50
CA MET A 150 -9.45 7.21 8.01
C MET A 150 -9.75 7.41 9.50
N GLU A 151 -10.92 7.02 9.99
CA GLU A 151 -11.22 6.99 11.42
C GLU A 151 -10.29 6.04 12.19
N HIS A 152 -10.08 4.82 11.71
CA HIS A 152 -9.15 3.88 12.34
C HIS A 152 -7.71 4.39 12.38
N VAL A 153 -7.21 4.97 11.29
CA VAL A 153 -5.87 5.57 11.24
C VAL A 153 -5.79 6.78 12.17
N ARG A 154 -6.79 7.66 12.14
CA ARG A 154 -6.86 8.83 13.02
C ARG A 154 -6.87 8.43 14.49
N ASP A 155 -7.65 7.41 14.86
CA ASP A 155 -7.72 6.91 16.22
C ASP A 155 -6.44 6.21 16.67
N ALA A 156 -5.74 5.52 15.75
CA ALA A 156 -4.43 4.94 16.03
C ALA A 156 -3.38 6.03 16.28
N VAL A 157 -3.30 7.02 15.40
CA VAL A 157 -2.39 8.17 15.56
C VAL A 157 -2.68 8.94 16.83
N HIS A 158 -3.97 9.15 17.17
CA HIS A 158 -4.35 9.84 18.39
C HIS A 158 -3.94 9.08 19.67
N ARG A 159 -4.07 7.74 19.66
CA ARG A 159 -3.58 6.89 20.77
C ARG A 159 -2.06 6.97 20.94
N GLU A 160 -1.31 6.94 19.84
CA GLU A 160 0.15 7.06 19.87
C GLU A 160 0.60 8.44 20.40
N LEU A 161 -0.02 9.51 19.93
CA LEU A 161 0.26 10.87 20.41
C LEU A 161 0.01 10.98 21.92
N GLN A 162 -1.12 10.45 22.42
CA GLN A 162 -1.41 10.44 23.85
C GLN A 162 -0.41 9.58 24.66
N ALA A 163 0.10 8.49 24.08
CA ALA A 163 1.13 7.67 24.70
C ALA A 163 2.47 8.40 24.79
N LEU A 164 2.85 9.13 23.73
CA LEU A 164 4.05 9.98 23.71
C LEU A 164 3.96 11.09 24.74
N GLU A 165 2.87 11.83 24.80
CA GLU A 165 2.67 12.88 25.80
C GLU A 165 2.76 12.35 27.24
N ARG A 166 2.22 11.14 27.49
CA ARG A 166 2.36 10.49 28.82
C ARG A 166 3.80 10.15 29.13
N ARG A 167 4.58 9.65 28.16
CA ARG A 167 6.01 9.37 28.33
C ARG A 167 6.81 10.64 28.57
N GLU A 168 6.55 11.71 27.84
CA GLU A 168 7.21 13.01 28.05
C GLU A 168 6.94 13.57 29.43
N ARG A 169 5.72 13.51 29.92
CA ARG A 169 5.37 13.94 31.30
C ARG A 169 6.10 13.10 32.36
N GLN A 170 6.25 11.79 32.12
CA GLN A 170 7.02 10.92 33.03
C GLN A 170 8.51 11.25 33.02
N VAL A 171 9.09 11.49 31.84
CA VAL A 171 10.50 11.91 31.71
C VAL A 171 10.73 13.23 32.43
N ALA A 172 9.89 14.24 32.17
CA ALA A 172 9.99 15.54 32.81
C ALA A 172 9.83 15.49 34.34
N LYS A 173 8.99 14.55 34.85
CA LYS A 173 8.88 14.29 36.27
C LYS A 173 10.16 13.70 36.86
N ARG A 174 10.73 12.68 36.23
CA ARG A 174 11.99 12.04 36.64
C ARG A 174 13.17 13.00 36.60
N GLU A 175 13.25 13.85 35.59
CA GLU A 175 14.30 14.89 35.51
C GLU A 175 14.21 15.87 36.70
N ARG A 176 13.01 16.31 37.06
CA ARG A 176 12.80 17.18 38.23
C ARG A 176 13.23 16.49 39.53
N GLU A 177 12.88 15.22 39.70
CA GLU A 177 13.28 14.43 40.89
C GLU A 177 14.79 14.25 40.94
N LEU A 178 15.44 13.96 39.79
CA LEU A 178 16.90 13.84 39.69
C LEU A 178 17.61 15.17 40.03
N ASN A 179 17.12 16.28 39.54
CA ASN A 179 17.67 17.60 39.83
C ASN A 179 17.57 17.94 41.33
N LEU A 180 16.44 17.67 41.95
CA LEU A 180 16.28 17.81 43.42
C LEU A 180 17.25 16.93 44.19
N LEU A 181 17.46 15.70 43.76
CA LEU A 181 18.43 14.80 44.41
C LEU A 181 19.86 15.31 44.24
N ARG A 182 20.24 15.78 43.04
CA ARG A 182 21.56 16.39 42.77
C ARG A 182 21.81 17.60 43.66
N GLU A 183 20.83 18.47 43.81
CA GLU A 183 20.94 19.62 44.73
C GLU A 183 21.08 19.22 46.19
N ARG A 184 20.38 18.16 46.63
CA ARG A 184 20.51 17.63 47.98
C ARG A 184 21.89 17.04 48.24
N VAL A 185 22.41 16.27 47.26
CA VAL A 185 23.76 15.70 47.36
C VAL A 185 24.81 16.80 47.39
N ALA A 186 24.70 17.83 46.52
CA ALA A 186 25.62 18.96 46.51
C ALA A 186 25.64 19.71 47.86
N ARG A 187 24.47 19.96 48.44
CA ARG A 187 24.37 20.59 49.77
C ARG A 187 25.01 19.72 50.88
N PHE A 188 24.83 18.41 50.82
CA PHE A 188 25.41 17.49 51.81
C PHE A 188 26.95 17.44 51.65
N ALA A 189 27.48 17.42 50.44
CA ALA A 189 28.93 17.47 50.16
C ALA A 189 29.54 18.77 50.67
N ALA A 190 28.90 19.91 50.44
CA ALA A 190 29.35 21.21 50.93
C ALA A 190 29.41 21.30 52.47
N SER A 191 28.40 20.71 53.15
CA SER A 191 28.39 20.69 54.64
C SER A 191 29.51 19.85 55.25
N LYS A 192 29.92 18.75 54.61
CA LYS A 192 31.05 17.93 55.09
C LYS A 192 32.40 18.64 55.00
N HIS A 193 32.61 19.48 53.94
CA HIS A 193 33.85 20.26 53.83
C HIS A 193 34.02 21.34 54.92
N PHE A 194 32.92 21.74 55.59
CA PHE A 194 33.01 22.72 56.69
C PHE A 194 33.46 22.07 58.02
N VAL A 195 33.17 20.76 58.24
CA VAL A 195 33.49 20.04 59.48
C VAL A 195 34.96 19.57 59.51
N THR A 196 35.65 19.46 58.38
CA THR A 196 37.04 18.99 58.33
C THR A 196 38.08 20.13 58.40
N ARG A 197 37.68 21.40 58.61
CA ARG A 197 38.53 22.58 58.71
C ARG A 197 38.50 23.25 60.12
N SER A 198 37.87 22.61 61.08
CA SER A 198 37.89 22.99 62.48
C SER A 198 38.73 21.97 63.28
#